data_460c3c6626659c6896f4dc76e51915fa
#
_entry.id   460c3c6626659c6896f4dc76e51915fa
#
_cell.length_a   1.000
_cell.length_b   1.000
_cell.length_c   1.000
_cell.angle_alpha   90.00
_cell.angle_beta   90.00
_cell.angle_gamma   90.00
#
_symmetry.space_group_name_H-M   'P 1'
#
loop_
_entity.id
_entity.type
_entity.pdbx_description
1 polymer ?
#
loop_
_entity_poly.entity_id
_entity_poly.type
_entity_poly.pdbx_seq_one_letter_code
_entity_poly.pdbx_strand_id
1 'polypeptide(L)'
;DGKVTVIAFLFTNCYDICPVVTYNLRHIHESLNETMLDKIEFITITVDPWRDNTTILEEWKQSTKSYWTHLTVADTQPSSQDMATLTQVWNDFDVGFKIEENTTESNTSARHHPSSYDYNIAHSTGTVLLDHKGNQRIWWGDYDWIIDLVKEDILNLVAEAEAEQ
;
A
#
# COMPACT_ATOMS: atom_id res chain seq x y z
N ASP A 1 -2.94 18.21 -2.62
CA ASP A 1 -4.20 18.75 -3.12
C ASP A 1 -4.05 19.08 -4.60
N GLY A 2 -5.05 18.70 -5.42
CA GLY A 2 -5.04 18.96 -6.86
C GLY A 2 -4.36 17.91 -7.73
N LYS A 3 -3.86 16.82 -7.14
CA LYS A 3 -3.26 15.69 -7.86
C LYS A 3 -4.20 14.48 -7.89
N VAL A 4 -4.12 13.70 -8.93
CA VAL A 4 -4.66 12.34 -8.94
C VAL A 4 -3.80 11.50 -8.00
N THR A 5 -4.41 10.72 -7.11
CA THR A 5 -3.66 9.92 -6.14
C THR A 5 -3.89 8.43 -6.37
N VAL A 6 -2.81 7.68 -6.43
CA VAL A 6 -2.78 6.22 -6.56
C VAL A 6 -2.36 5.64 -5.22
N ILE A 7 -3.27 4.94 -4.55
CA ILE A 7 -3.02 4.36 -3.22
C ILE A 7 -3.03 2.85 -3.30
N ALA A 8 -1.97 2.20 -2.80
CA ALA A 8 -1.90 0.76 -2.63
C ALA A 8 -1.72 0.40 -1.15
N PHE A 9 -2.48 -0.58 -0.67
CA PHE A 9 -2.37 -1.11 0.69
C PHE A 9 -1.57 -2.41 0.67
N LEU A 10 -0.33 -2.34 1.15
CA LEU A 10 0.67 -3.40 1.03
C LEU A 10 1.39 -3.61 2.38
N PHE A 11 2.19 -4.66 2.47
CA PHE A 11 3.15 -4.84 3.56
C PHE A 11 4.40 -5.58 3.08
N THR A 12 5.55 -5.33 3.73
CA THR A 12 6.85 -5.80 3.22
C THR A 12 7.06 -7.30 3.36
N ASN A 13 6.44 -7.91 4.36
CA ASN A 13 6.55 -9.37 4.61
C ASN A 13 5.50 -10.20 3.83
N CYS A 14 4.97 -9.65 2.75
CA CYS A 14 4.10 -10.36 1.82
C CYS A 14 4.93 -10.96 0.68
N TYR A 15 4.88 -12.28 0.52
CA TYR A 15 5.63 -13.01 -0.52
C TYR A 15 4.78 -13.37 -1.74
N ASP A 16 3.55 -12.88 -1.81
CA ASP A 16 2.59 -13.22 -2.85
C ASP A 16 2.30 -12.00 -3.75
N ILE A 17 1.27 -11.26 -3.48
CA ILE A 17 0.74 -10.23 -4.38
C ILE A 17 1.45 -8.87 -4.24
N CYS A 18 1.91 -8.49 -3.04
CA CYS A 18 2.50 -7.17 -2.80
C CYS A 18 3.72 -6.84 -3.67
N PRO A 19 4.67 -7.78 -3.91
CA PRO A 19 5.77 -7.53 -4.84
C PRO A 19 5.28 -7.31 -6.29
N VAL A 20 4.23 -8.02 -6.71
CA VAL A 20 3.65 -7.90 -8.05
C VAL A 20 3.01 -6.53 -8.24
N VAL A 21 2.16 -6.11 -7.30
CA VAL A 21 1.53 -4.77 -7.32
C VAL A 21 2.59 -3.67 -7.32
N THR A 22 3.61 -3.79 -6.46
CA THR A 22 4.71 -2.81 -6.41
C THR A 22 5.47 -2.74 -7.74
N TYR A 23 5.73 -3.89 -8.38
CA TYR A 23 6.37 -3.93 -9.69
C TYR A 23 5.50 -3.26 -10.76
N ASN A 24 4.20 -3.54 -10.77
CA ASN A 24 3.26 -2.97 -11.73
C ASN A 24 3.15 -1.44 -11.57
N LEU A 25 3.02 -0.95 -10.32
CA LEU A 25 3.02 0.48 -10.01
C LEU A 25 4.33 1.16 -10.46
N ARG A 26 5.47 0.51 -10.20
CA ARG A 26 6.77 1.01 -10.67
C ARG A 26 6.80 1.10 -12.19
N HIS A 27 6.32 0.09 -12.90
CA HIS A 27 6.28 0.10 -14.37
C HIS A 27 5.44 1.28 -14.90
N ILE A 28 4.28 1.55 -14.30
CA ILE A 28 3.47 2.73 -14.64
C ILE A 28 4.27 4.00 -14.34
N HIS A 29 4.79 4.16 -13.14
CA HIS A 29 5.54 5.33 -12.70
C HIS A 29 6.72 5.64 -13.63
N GLU A 30 7.54 4.64 -13.97
CA GLU A 30 8.69 4.78 -14.88
C GLU A 30 8.28 5.10 -16.33
N SER A 31 7.04 4.76 -16.72
CA SER A 31 6.51 5.03 -18.07
C SER A 31 5.93 6.43 -18.24
N LEU A 32 5.80 7.19 -17.14
CA LEU A 32 5.28 8.56 -17.14
C LEU A 32 6.43 9.56 -17.26
N ASN A 33 6.20 10.67 -17.96
CA ASN A 33 7.14 11.77 -18.01
C ASN A 33 6.99 12.68 -16.77
N GLU A 34 7.96 13.56 -16.53
CA GLU A 34 7.99 14.47 -15.38
C GLU A 34 6.71 15.31 -15.27
N THR A 35 6.19 15.83 -16.39
CA THR A 35 4.97 16.64 -16.42
C THR A 35 3.75 15.86 -15.93
N MET A 36 3.65 14.56 -16.22
CA MET A 36 2.59 13.71 -15.71
C MET A 36 2.82 13.34 -14.24
N LEU A 37 4.06 13.05 -13.84
CA LEU A 37 4.39 12.76 -12.45
C LEU A 37 4.10 13.95 -11.52
N ASP A 38 4.22 15.19 -12.00
CA ASP A 38 3.84 16.37 -11.23
C ASP A 38 2.34 16.45 -10.91
N LYS A 39 1.49 15.74 -11.67
CA LYS A 39 0.02 15.69 -11.52
C LYS A 39 -0.50 14.46 -10.78
N ILE A 40 0.37 13.52 -10.51
CA ILE A 40 0.02 12.22 -9.90
C ILE A 40 0.83 12.03 -8.62
N GLU A 41 0.18 11.54 -7.57
CA GLU A 41 0.83 11.13 -6.35
C GLU A 41 0.68 9.63 -6.18
N PHE A 42 1.79 8.91 -6.01
CA PHE A 42 1.79 7.49 -5.68
C PHE A 42 2.04 7.35 -4.17
N ILE A 43 1.20 6.57 -3.50
CA ILE A 43 1.29 6.33 -2.06
C ILE A 43 1.09 4.84 -1.79
N THR A 44 1.97 4.29 -0.97
CA THR A 44 1.77 2.97 -0.38
C THR A 44 1.53 3.13 1.12
N ILE A 45 0.49 2.49 1.64
CA ILE A 45 0.14 2.51 3.07
C ILE A 45 0.25 1.10 3.60
N THR A 46 1.02 0.90 4.68
CA THR A 46 1.17 -0.43 5.25
C THR A 46 -0.12 -0.92 5.91
N VAL A 47 -0.36 -2.24 5.82
CA VAL A 47 -1.35 -2.96 6.63
C VAL A 47 -0.69 -3.75 7.78
N ASP A 48 0.63 -3.61 7.93
CA ASP A 48 1.41 -4.27 8.97
C ASP A 48 2.39 -3.31 9.67
N PRO A 49 1.88 -2.29 10.36
CA PRO A 49 2.73 -1.28 10.99
C PRO A 49 3.62 -1.85 12.10
N TRP A 50 3.31 -3.04 12.61
CA TRP A 50 4.10 -3.70 13.66
C TRP A 50 5.45 -4.19 13.15
N ARG A 51 5.56 -4.59 11.88
CA ARG A 51 6.80 -5.00 11.20
C ARG A 51 7.34 -3.92 10.28
N ASP A 52 6.47 -3.14 9.65
CA ASP A 52 6.81 -2.13 8.67
C ASP A 52 7.08 -0.76 9.32
N ASN A 53 8.22 -0.64 9.99
CA ASN A 53 8.69 0.67 10.43
C ASN A 53 9.36 1.44 9.27
N THR A 54 9.73 2.70 9.52
CA THR A 54 10.33 3.57 8.50
C THR A 54 11.63 3.03 7.90
N THR A 55 12.44 2.31 8.67
CA THR A 55 13.68 1.68 8.17
C THR A 55 13.36 0.54 7.21
N ILE A 56 12.45 -0.34 7.57
CA ILE A 56 12.03 -1.47 6.73
C ILE A 56 11.36 -0.97 5.44
N LEU A 57 10.51 0.06 5.54
CA LEU A 57 9.90 0.66 4.34
C LEU A 57 10.94 1.33 3.42
N GLU A 58 11.97 1.94 3.97
CA GLU A 58 13.06 2.49 3.14
C GLU A 58 13.87 1.39 2.46
N GLU A 59 14.19 0.30 3.15
CA GLU A 59 14.83 -0.89 2.56
C GLU A 59 13.95 -1.49 1.45
N TRP A 60 12.65 -1.62 1.67
CA TRP A 60 11.69 -2.06 0.67
C TRP A 60 11.70 -1.15 -0.56
N LYS A 61 11.59 0.16 -0.35
CA LYS A 61 11.64 1.18 -1.40
C LYS A 61 12.89 1.05 -2.27
N GLN A 62 14.07 0.87 -1.64
CA GLN A 62 15.33 0.70 -2.37
C GLN A 62 15.38 -0.63 -3.14
N SER A 63 14.97 -1.72 -2.52
CA SER A 63 15.02 -3.06 -3.13
C SER A 63 14.04 -3.21 -4.31
N THR A 64 12.87 -2.62 -4.21
CA THR A 64 11.82 -2.66 -5.24
C THR A 64 11.91 -1.52 -6.25
N LYS A 65 12.75 -0.50 -5.97
CA LYS A 65 12.84 0.76 -6.73
C LYS A 65 11.50 1.50 -6.82
N SER A 66 10.69 1.42 -5.77
CA SER A 66 9.41 2.10 -5.65
C SER A 66 9.61 3.51 -5.06
N TYR A 67 10.21 4.42 -5.85
CA TYR A 67 10.64 5.75 -5.41
C TYR A 67 9.49 6.75 -5.25
N TRP A 68 8.48 6.36 -4.48
CA TRP A 68 7.36 7.21 -4.07
C TRP A 68 7.17 7.14 -2.55
N THR A 69 6.09 7.71 -2.04
CA THR A 69 5.79 7.77 -0.61
C THR A 69 5.30 6.43 -0.08
N HIS A 70 5.96 5.93 0.98
CA HIS A 70 5.53 4.77 1.76
C HIS A 70 5.20 5.21 3.17
N LEU A 71 3.99 4.90 3.66
CA LEU A 71 3.46 5.38 4.93
C LEU A 71 3.30 4.24 5.94
N THR A 72 3.68 4.53 7.16
CA THR A 72 3.46 3.73 8.37
C THR A 72 3.19 4.67 9.55
N VAL A 73 2.99 4.13 10.74
CA VAL A 73 2.86 4.89 11.98
C VAL A 73 4.05 4.63 12.91
N ALA A 74 4.36 5.59 13.75
CA ALA A 74 5.49 5.49 14.70
C ALA A 74 5.12 4.73 15.97
N ASP A 75 3.90 4.94 16.49
CA ASP A 75 3.40 4.27 17.71
C ASP A 75 2.33 3.25 17.34
N THR A 76 2.68 1.98 17.46
CA THR A 76 1.80 0.84 17.13
C THR A 76 1.00 0.31 18.33
N GLN A 77 1.00 1.03 19.45
CA GLN A 77 0.14 0.66 20.59
C GLN A 77 -1.34 0.81 20.21
N PRO A 78 -2.21 -0.15 20.55
CA PRO A 78 -3.62 -0.12 20.15
C PRO A 78 -4.38 1.13 20.60
N SER A 79 -3.92 1.78 21.66
CA SER A 79 -4.52 3.01 22.22
C SER A 79 -3.87 4.30 21.72
N SER A 80 -2.89 4.22 20.84
CA SER A 80 -2.19 5.40 20.31
C SER A 80 -3.07 6.17 19.31
N GLN A 81 -2.82 7.47 19.18
CA GLN A 81 -3.45 8.30 18.17
C GLN A 81 -3.00 7.87 16.76
N ASP A 82 -1.78 7.41 16.61
CA ASP A 82 -1.20 6.92 15.37
C ASP A 82 -1.99 5.72 14.84
N MET A 83 -2.20 4.71 15.69
CA MET A 83 -3.00 3.54 15.33
C MET A 83 -4.47 3.88 15.10
N ALA A 84 -5.04 4.81 15.84
CA ALA A 84 -6.38 5.29 15.59
C ALA A 84 -6.50 5.94 14.19
N THR A 85 -5.51 6.76 13.81
CA THR A 85 -5.46 7.39 12.49
C THR A 85 -5.31 6.35 11.37
N LEU A 86 -4.38 5.41 11.51
CA LEU A 86 -4.16 4.38 10.50
C LEU A 86 -5.39 3.47 10.36
N THR A 87 -6.02 3.08 11.48
CA THR A 87 -7.25 2.29 11.49
C THR A 87 -8.39 3.04 10.79
N GLN A 88 -8.51 4.35 11.01
CA GLN A 88 -9.51 5.16 10.30
C GLN A 88 -9.24 5.13 8.79
N VAL A 89 -8.00 5.28 8.34
CA VAL A 89 -7.64 5.19 6.93
C VAL A 89 -8.02 3.83 6.35
N TRP A 90 -7.71 2.73 7.03
CA TRP A 90 -8.13 1.40 6.57
C TRP A 90 -9.65 1.29 6.44
N ASN A 91 -10.41 1.81 7.40
CA ASN A 91 -11.87 1.80 7.36
C ASN A 91 -12.44 2.67 6.23
N ASP A 92 -11.86 3.85 5.99
CA ASP A 92 -12.31 4.78 4.94
C ASP A 92 -12.15 4.19 3.53
N PHE A 93 -11.18 3.28 3.36
CA PHE A 93 -10.93 2.59 2.10
C PHE A 93 -11.43 1.12 2.08
N ASP A 94 -12.22 0.71 3.08
CA ASP A 94 -12.75 -0.66 3.22
C ASP A 94 -11.65 -1.74 3.19
N VAL A 95 -10.50 -1.43 3.80
CA VAL A 95 -9.38 -2.36 3.92
C VAL A 95 -9.61 -3.25 5.14
N GLY A 96 -10.15 -4.45 4.90
CA GLY A 96 -10.25 -5.49 5.93
C GLY A 96 -8.96 -6.29 6.02
N PHE A 97 -8.51 -6.60 7.23
CA PHE A 97 -7.38 -7.52 7.43
C PHE A 97 -7.62 -8.46 8.62
N LYS A 98 -6.96 -9.60 8.59
CA LYS A 98 -6.97 -10.60 9.65
C LYS A 98 -5.54 -11.05 9.93
N ILE A 99 -5.12 -10.97 11.18
CA ILE A 99 -3.85 -11.55 11.64
C ILE A 99 -4.08 -13.04 11.90
N GLU A 100 -3.28 -13.89 11.28
CA GLU A 100 -3.30 -15.34 11.42
C GLU A 100 -2.02 -15.77 12.12
N GLU A 101 -2.14 -16.19 13.39
CA GLU A 101 -0.99 -16.73 14.13
C GLU A 101 -0.56 -18.07 13.52
N ASN A 102 0.74 -18.22 13.26
CA ASN A 102 1.30 -19.48 12.82
C ASN A 102 1.33 -20.46 14.00
N THR A 103 0.24 -21.17 14.23
CA THR A 103 0.18 -22.27 15.18
C THR A 103 0.87 -23.52 14.60
N THR A 104 2.18 -23.50 14.47
CA THR A 104 2.92 -24.75 14.32
C THR A 104 3.07 -25.36 15.72
N GLU A 105 2.24 -26.34 16.04
CA GLU A 105 2.54 -27.31 17.09
C GLU A 105 3.83 -28.07 16.71
N SER A 106 4.99 -27.48 16.90
CA SER A 106 6.24 -28.22 16.91
C SER A 106 6.63 -28.49 18.35
N ASN A 107 6.34 -29.70 18.75
CA ASN A 107 6.83 -30.34 19.96
C ASN A 107 8.37 -30.48 19.88
N THR A 108 9.10 -29.42 20.15
CA THR A 108 10.55 -29.49 20.41
C THR A 108 10.92 -28.46 21.45
N SER A 109 11.40 -28.99 22.59
CA SER A 109 11.99 -28.28 23.72
C SER A 109 13.23 -27.49 23.30
N ALA A 110 13.05 -26.35 22.69
CA ALA A 110 14.08 -25.35 22.48
C ALA A 110 13.54 -24.02 22.98
N ARG A 111 14.24 -23.46 23.96
CA ARG A 111 14.02 -22.13 24.50
C ARG A 111 14.28 -21.10 23.38
N HIS A 112 13.31 -20.94 22.50
CA HIS A 112 13.21 -19.76 21.68
C HIS A 112 12.17 -18.86 22.33
N HIS A 113 12.55 -17.61 22.64
CA HIS A 113 11.58 -16.55 22.71
C HIS A 113 10.77 -16.65 21.41
N PRO A 114 9.45 -16.80 21.43
CA PRO A 114 8.68 -16.57 20.23
C PRO A 114 9.03 -15.15 19.82
N SER A 115 9.72 -15.00 18.70
CA SER A 115 9.82 -13.70 18.07
C SER A 115 8.38 -13.28 17.85
N SER A 116 7.96 -12.18 18.43
CA SER A 116 6.59 -11.64 18.43
C SER A 116 6.06 -11.31 17.04
N TYR A 117 6.64 -11.87 15.99
CA TYR A 117 6.45 -11.54 14.57
C TYR A 117 6.15 -12.74 13.68
N ASP A 118 5.85 -13.91 14.26
CA ASP A 118 5.51 -15.10 13.46
C ASP A 118 3.99 -15.21 13.25
N TYR A 119 3.49 -14.32 12.39
CA TYR A 119 2.09 -14.31 11.97
C TYR A 119 1.99 -13.97 10.48
N ASN A 120 0.89 -14.39 9.85
CA ASN A 120 0.49 -13.96 8.51
C ASN A 120 -0.60 -12.89 8.59
N ILE A 121 -0.65 -12.04 7.58
CA ILE A 121 -1.75 -11.10 7.39
C ILE A 121 -2.48 -11.50 6.11
N ALA A 122 -3.76 -11.85 6.26
CA ALA A 122 -4.69 -11.90 5.16
C ALA A 122 -5.44 -10.56 5.14
N HIS A 123 -5.37 -9.83 4.04
CA HIS A 123 -6.08 -8.55 3.90
C HIS A 123 -6.77 -8.45 2.55
N SER A 124 -7.78 -7.60 2.47
CA SER A 124 -8.34 -7.20 1.18
C SER A 124 -7.30 -6.38 0.44
N THR A 125 -6.97 -6.80 -0.77
CA THR A 125 -5.94 -6.20 -1.59
C THR A 125 -6.56 -5.40 -2.72
N GLY A 126 -6.06 -4.19 -2.93
CA GLY A 126 -6.53 -3.36 -4.03
C GLY A 126 -5.76 -2.04 -4.11
N THR A 127 -5.77 -1.51 -5.32
CA THR A 127 -5.25 -0.18 -5.61
C THR A 127 -6.41 0.77 -5.85
N VAL A 128 -6.39 1.89 -5.13
CA VAL A 128 -7.43 2.92 -5.16
C VAL A 128 -6.93 4.11 -5.96
N LEU A 129 -7.77 4.62 -6.86
CA LEU A 129 -7.52 5.86 -7.57
C LEU A 129 -8.46 6.96 -7.05
N LEU A 130 -7.86 8.06 -6.56
CA LEU A 130 -8.57 9.27 -6.19
C LEU A 130 -8.42 10.33 -7.27
N ASP A 131 -9.48 11.09 -7.52
CA ASP A 131 -9.40 12.25 -8.37
C ASP A 131 -8.66 13.43 -7.67
N HIS A 132 -8.44 14.50 -8.39
CA HIS A 132 -7.77 15.72 -7.90
C HIS A 132 -8.51 16.44 -6.76
N LYS A 133 -9.77 16.05 -6.47
CA LYS A 133 -10.59 16.55 -5.35
C LYS A 133 -10.55 15.63 -4.14
N GLY A 134 -9.87 14.48 -4.26
CA GLY A 134 -9.76 13.46 -3.21
C GLY A 134 -10.93 12.48 -3.17
N ASN A 135 -11.81 12.45 -4.18
CA ASN A 135 -12.89 11.47 -4.22
C ASN A 135 -12.37 10.15 -4.76
N GLN A 136 -12.74 9.04 -4.12
CA GLN A 136 -12.46 7.71 -4.64
C GLN A 136 -13.28 7.48 -5.91
N ARG A 137 -12.60 7.16 -6.99
CA ARG A 137 -13.19 6.97 -8.32
C ARG A 137 -13.13 5.53 -8.78
N ILE A 138 -12.02 4.85 -8.58
CA ILE A 138 -11.76 3.52 -9.10
C ILE A 138 -11.08 2.68 -8.04
N TRP A 139 -11.43 1.41 -7.99
CA TRP A 139 -10.77 0.38 -7.22
C TRP A 139 -10.39 -0.79 -8.11
N TRP A 140 -9.12 -1.15 -8.10
CA TRP A 140 -8.58 -2.30 -8.81
C TRP A 140 -8.21 -3.40 -7.82
N GLY A 141 -8.84 -4.58 -7.93
CA GLY A 141 -8.44 -5.77 -7.19
C GLY A 141 -7.07 -6.25 -7.67
N ASP A 142 -6.19 -6.63 -6.75
CA ASP A 142 -4.80 -6.92 -7.08
C ASP A 142 -4.62 -8.13 -8.03
N TYR A 143 -5.60 -9.05 -8.07
CA TYR A 143 -5.58 -10.18 -9.00
C TYR A 143 -6.14 -9.85 -10.39
N ASP A 144 -6.81 -8.71 -10.54
CA ASP A 144 -7.43 -8.27 -11.79
C ASP A 144 -6.62 -7.17 -12.49
N TRP A 145 -5.42 -6.90 -12.01
CA TRP A 145 -4.56 -5.84 -12.48
C TRP A 145 -4.11 -6.06 -13.93
N ILE A 146 -4.50 -5.13 -14.81
CA ILE A 146 -3.96 -5.00 -16.16
C ILE A 146 -3.27 -3.64 -16.24
N ILE A 147 -1.94 -3.65 -16.33
CA ILE A 147 -1.08 -2.45 -16.22
C ILE A 147 -1.55 -1.32 -17.14
N ASP A 148 -1.82 -1.64 -18.40
CA ASP A 148 -2.23 -0.65 -19.40
C ASP A 148 -3.59 -0.01 -19.05
N LEU A 149 -4.54 -0.78 -18.52
CA LEU A 149 -5.85 -0.27 -18.13
C LEU A 149 -5.78 0.59 -16.87
N VAL A 150 -5.01 0.17 -15.87
CA VAL A 150 -4.77 1.00 -14.66
C VAL A 150 -4.11 2.32 -15.04
N LYS A 151 -3.11 2.27 -15.94
CA LYS A 151 -2.47 3.48 -16.46
C LYS A 151 -3.44 4.37 -17.22
N GLU A 152 -4.29 3.80 -18.06
CA GLU A 152 -5.33 4.53 -18.81
C GLU A 152 -6.29 5.24 -17.85
N ASP A 153 -6.75 4.57 -16.80
CA ASP A 153 -7.63 5.16 -15.78
C ASP A 153 -6.95 6.34 -15.06
N ILE A 154 -5.68 6.20 -14.69
CA ILE A 154 -4.91 7.29 -14.07
C ILE A 154 -4.83 8.50 -15.01
N LEU A 155 -4.52 8.28 -16.29
CA LEU A 155 -4.41 9.35 -17.28
C LEU A 155 -5.76 10.02 -17.57
N ASN A 156 -6.86 9.26 -17.58
CA ASN A 156 -8.21 9.79 -17.73
C ASN A 156 -8.57 10.71 -16.57
N LEU A 157 -8.25 10.34 -15.32
CA LEU A 157 -8.47 11.21 -14.15
C LEU A 157 -7.62 12.50 -14.21
N VAL A 158 -6.39 12.41 -14.73
CA VAL A 158 -5.55 13.61 -14.96
C VAL A 158 -6.18 14.50 -16.02
N ALA A 159 -6.68 13.95 -17.13
CA ALA A 159 -7.33 14.72 -18.17
C ALA A 159 -8.64 15.39 -17.67
N GLU A 160 -9.43 14.71 -16.83
CA GLU A 160 -10.59 15.32 -16.16
C GLU A 160 -10.18 16.51 -15.30
N ALA A 161 -9.09 16.37 -14.51
CA ALA A 161 -8.59 17.45 -13.67
C ALA A 161 -8.13 18.68 -14.48
N GLU A 162 -7.52 18.46 -15.64
CA GLU A 162 -7.09 19.53 -16.55
C GLU A 162 -8.27 20.24 -17.21
N ALA A 163 -9.35 19.54 -17.52
CA ALA A 163 -10.53 20.10 -18.14
C ALA A 163 -11.36 20.98 -17.20
N GLU A 164 -11.15 20.85 -15.88
CA GLU A 164 -11.86 21.61 -14.85
C GLU A 164 -11.10 22.88 -14.39
N GLN A 165 -9.88 23.12 -14.88
CA GLN A 165 -9.06 24.29 -14.56
C GLN A 165 -9.32 25.44 -15.56
#